data_66b22e796a841dd7592c184e6c4021f5
#
_entry.id   66b22e796a841dd7592c184e6c4021f5
#
_cell.length_a   1.000
_cell.length_b   1.000
_cell.length_c   1.000
_cell.angle_alpha   90.00
_cell.angle_beta   90.00
_cell.angle_gamma   90.00
#
_symmetry.space_group_name_H-M   'P 1'
#
loop_
_entity.id
_entity.type
_entity.pdbx_description
1 polymer ?
#
loop_
_entity_poly.entity_id
_entity_poly.type
_entity_poly.pdbx_seq_one_letter_code
_entity_poly.pdbx_strand_id
1 'polypeptide(L)'
;MKFNQHNQQIRIIIAGGGTGGHIFPAIAVAQAIQAIHPDAAILFVGASGKMEMEKVPQAGYDIKGLTIAGLNRSNMFKNITLPFKLIKSFFQVRSIFNSFKPNAVFGVGGYSSFPVLKFAQSKGIPTFIHESNAFAGKSNIWLGKNATKIFTGTQGMDKFFPIDKIIVTGNPVRKNISSSIYTKETAMMQFGLLPDKQTVLIVGGSLGANSINDVIMQNLKHFNELGIQLIWQTGKSQSAKYLNAAK
;
A
#
# COMPACT_ATOMS: atom_id res chain seq x y z
N MET A 1 -3.55 -13.21 26.30
CA MET A 1 -3.61 -11.84 26.81
C MET A 1 -5.07 -11.50 27.06
N LYS A 2 -5.49 -11.32 28.31
CA LYS A 2 -6.84 -10.84 28.64
C LYS A 2 -6.83 -9.34 28.41
N PHE A 3 -7.53 -8.87 27.37
CA PHE A 3 -7.86 -7.45 27.24
C PHE A 3 -8.83 -7.14 28.39
N ASN A 4 -8.41 -6.27 29.31
CA ASN A 4 -9.32 -5.71 30.29
C ASN A 4 -10.45 -5.00 29.52
N GLN A 5 -11.66 -5.51 29.64
CA GLN A 5 -12.89 -4.94 29.13
C GLN A 5 -13.26 -3.68 29.94
N HIS A 6 -12.46 -2.63 29.84
CA HIS A 6 -12.93 -1.28 30.09
C HIS A 6 -13.09 -0.62 28.72
N ASN A 7 -14.23 -0.04 28.50
CA ASN A 7 -14.81 0.67 27.36
C ASN A 7 -13.87 1.71 26.71
N GLN A 8 -12.64 1.33 26.40
CA GLN A 8 -11.66 2.23 25.80
C GLN A 8 -11.74 2.11 24.29
N GLN A 9 -12.12 3.20 23.63
CA GLN A 9 -12.16 3.29 22.19
C GLN A 9 -10.86 2.75 21.57
N ILE A 10 -10.98 1.86 20.60
CA ILE A 10 -9.85 1.36 19.82
C ILE A 10 -9.27 2.52 18.99
N ARG A 11 -7.97 2.79 19.17
CA ARG A 11 -7.26 3.89 18.51
C ARG A 11 -6.04 3.33 17.78
N ILE A 12 -6.07 3.30 16.46
CA ILE A 12 -5.04 2.66 15.64
C ILE A 12 -4.38 3.68 14.72
N ILE A 13 -3.05 3.71 14.72
CA ILE A 13 -2.29 4.38 13.66
C ILE A 13 -1.95 3.35 12.59
N ILE A 14 -2.27 3.68 11.33
CA ILE A 14 -1.84 2.91 10.15
C ILE A 14 -0.74 3.70 9.45
N ALA A 15 0.46 3.14 9.39
CA ALA A 15 1.66 3.83 8.92
C ALA A 15 2.25 3.20 7.67
N GLY A 16 2.59 4.03 6.70
CA GLY A 16 3.22 3.59 5.46
C GLY A 16 2.69 4.32 4.24
N GLY A 17 3.16 3.92 3.06
CA GLY A 17 2.74 4.56 1.83
C GLY A 17 3.84 4.55 0.76
N GLY A 18 3.83 5.59 -0.08
CA GLY A 18 4.77 5.81 -1.18
C GLY A 18 4.33 5.17 -2.49
N THR A 19 3.60 4.06 -2.46
CA THR A 19 3.06 3.39 -3.65
C THR A 19 1.67 2.82 -3.40
N GLY A 20 0.91 2.59 -4.48
CA GLY A 20 -0.41 1.97 -4.39
C GLY A 20 -0.40 0.59 -3.72
N GLY A 21 0.69 -0.18 -3.91
CA GLY A 21 0.87 -1.49 -3.28
C GLY A 21 0.91 -1.47 -1.74
N HIS A 22 1.22 -0.33 -1.12
CA HIS A 22 1.14 -0.14 0.31
C HIS A 22 -0.16 0.55 0.74
N ILE A 23 -0.60 1.56 -0.02
CA ILE A 23 -1.74 2.41 0.36
C ILE A 23 -3.05 1.64 0.31
N PHE A 24 -3.32 0.89 -0.75
CA PHE A 24 -4.60 0.18 -0.91
C PHE A 24 -4.78 -0.97 0.08
N PRO A 25 -3.78 -1.81 0.39
CA PRO A 25 -3.84 -2.73 1.51
C PRO A 25 -4.09 -2.04 2.86
N ALA A 26 -3.45 -0.89 3.11
CA ALA A 26 -3.67 -0.12 4.33
C ALA A 26 -5.14 0.34 4.48
N ILE A 27 -5.73 0.86 3.39
CA ILE A 27 -7.14 1.26 3.35
C ILE A 27 -8.05 0.04 3.56
N ALA A 28 -7.74 -1.11 2.94
CA ALA A 28 -8.51 -2.34 3.10
C ALA A 28 -8.51 -2.83 4.56
N VAL A 29 -7.37 -2.76 5.23
CA VAL A 29 -7.24 -3.08 6.67
C VAL A 29 -8.05 -2.10 7.52
N ALA A 30 -7.99 -0.78 7.25
CA ALA A 30 -8.78 0.21 7.95
C ALA A 30 -10.29 -0.06 7.83
N GLN A 31 -10.76 -0.34 6.62
CA GLN A 31 -12.17 -0.69 6.35
C GLN A 31 -12.59 -1.96 7.08
N ALA A 32 -11.73 -2.99 7.13
CA ALA A 32 -12.01 -4.23 7.85
C ALA A 32 -12.08 -4.00 9.37
N ILE A 33 -11.19 -3.17 9.94
CA ILE A 33 -11.22 -2.81 11.35
C ILE A 33 -12.53 -2.08 11.68
N GLN A 34 -12.94 -1.08 10.89
CA GLN A 34 -14.18 -0.36 11.12
C GLN A 34 -15.45 -1.20 10.91
N ALA A 35 -15.41 -2.19 10.03
CA ALA A 35 -16.53 -3.11 9.87
C ALA A 35 -16.76 -3.97 11.13
N ILE A 36 -15.71 -4.28 11.89
CA ILE A 36 -15.78 -5.07 13.13
C ILE A 36 -15.97 -4.15 14.35
N HIS A 37 -15.34 -2.98 14.33
CA HIS A 37 -15.35 -1.97 15.39
C HIS A 37 -15.71 -0.61 14.82
N PRO A 38 -17.01 -0.29 14.65
CA PRO A 38 -17.46 0.95 14.00
C PRO A 38 -16.99 2.23 14.70
N ASP A 39 -16.76 2.18 15.99
CA ASP A 39 -16.27 3.27 16.84
C ASP A 39 -14.74 3.40 16.88
N ALA A 40 -14.01 2.53 16.18
CA ALA A 40 -12.55 2.60 16.14
C ALA A 40 -12.08 3.92 15.50
N ALA A 41 -11.21 4.65 16.22
CA ALA A 41 -10.52 5.79 15.69
C ALA A 41 -9.28 5.33 14.89
N ILE A 42 -9.23 5.68 13.62
CA ILE A 42 -8.12 5.33 12.73
C ILE A 42 -7.45 6.61 12.22
N LEU A 43 -6.14 6.69 12.38
CA LEU A 43 -5.31 7.76 11.85
C LEU A 43 -4.22 7.19 10.95
N PHE A 44 -4.13 7.68 9.73
CA PHE A 44 -3.02 7.33 8.86
C PHE A 44 -1.82 8.25 9.09
N VAL A 45 -0.62 7.69 8.89
CA VAL A 45 0.63 8.44 8.90
C VAL A 45 1.46 8.04 7.70
N GLY A 46 1.73 9.00 6.81
CA GLY A 46 2.45 8.79 5.55
C GLY A 46 3.54 9.83 5.32
N ALA A 47 4.15 9.84 4.15
CA ALA A 47 5.13 10.86 3.76
C ALA A 47 4.43 12.06 3.09
N SER A 48 4.76 13.27 3.51
CA SER A 48 4.25 14.50 2.91
C SER A 48 4.55 14.55 1.41
N GLY A 49 3.55 14.99 0.62
CA GLY A 49 3.69 15.14 -0.83
C GLY A 49 3.71 13.82 -1.61
N LYS A 50 3.27 12.71 -1.01
CA LYS A 50 3.13 11.40 -1.67
C LYS A 50 1.67 11.05 -1.90
N MET A 51 1.45 9.98 -2.68
CA MET A 51 0.12 9.53 -3.13
C MET A 51 -0.85 9.28 -1.95
N GLU A 52 -0.36 8.84 -0.80
CA GLU A 52 -1.16 8.59 0.38
C GLU A 52 -1.88 9.85 0.88
N MET A 53 -1.26 11.04 0.73
CA MET A 53 -1.88 12.31 1.15
C MET A 53 -3.14 12.66 0.35
N GLU A 54 -3.33 12.06 -0.82
CA GLU A 54 -4.53 12.19 -1.66
C GLU A 54 -5.48 11.01 -1.48
N LYS A 55 -4.95 9.77 -1.54
CA LYS A 55 -5.76 8.56 -1.61
C LYS A 55 -6.42 8.18 -0.29
N VAL A 56 -5.78 8.49 0.83
CA VAL A 56 -6.32 8.19 2.16
C VAL A 56 -7.53 9.08 2.48
N PRO A 57 -7.49 10.43 2.30
CA PRO A 57 -8.68 11.28 2.45
C PRO A 57 -9.81 10.91 1.48
N GLN A 58 -9.50 10.54 0.23
CA GLN A 58 -10.51 10.05 -0.72
C GLN A 58 -11.22 8.79 -0.24
N ALA A 59 -10.59 8.00 0.63
CA ALA A 59 -11.19 6.82 1.26
C ALA A 59 -11.90 7.13 2.59
N GLY A 60 -11.99 8.41 3.01
CA GLY A 60 -12.69 8.85 4.20
C GLY A 60 -11.88 8.81 5.49
N TYR A 61 -10.54 8.75 5.42
CA TYR A 61 -9.67 8.68 6.59
C TYR A 61 -8.80 9.92 6.77
N ASP A 62 -8.55 10.28 8.03
CA ASP A 62 -7.57 11.30 8.38
C ASP A 62 -6.14 10.80 8.17
N ILE A 63 -5.26 11.71 7.72
CA ILE A 63 -3.83 11.43 7.53
C ILE A 63 -2.95 12.57 8.04
N LYS A 64 -1.83 12.21 8.66
CA LYS A 64 -0.73 13.14 9.00
C LYS A 64 0.50 12.83 8.15
N GLY A 65 1.06 13.87 7.55
CA GLY A 65 2.26 13.77 6.72
C GLY A 65 3.54 13.99 7.51
N LEU A 66 4.52 13.09 7.35
CA LEU A 66 5.86 13.23 7.89
C LEU A 66 6.80 13.88 6.87
N THR A 67 7.69 14.73 7.36
CA THR A 67 8.80 15.27 6.56
C THR A 67 9.91 14.20 6.47
N ILE A 68 9.72 13.21 5.61
CA ILE A 68 10.65 12.08 5.45
C ILE A 68 10.83 11.76 3.96
N ALA A 69 11.96 11.18 3.59
CA ALA A 69 12.24 10.73 2.23
C ALA A 69 12.89 9.35 2.26
N GLY A 70 12.66 8.58 1.21
CA GLY A 70 13.37 7.33 0.98
C GLY A 70 14.82 7.55 0.54
N LEU A 71 15.63 6.52 0.68
CA LEU A 71 17.02 6.52 0.20
C LEU A 71 17.06 6.69 -1.33
N ASN A 72 17.75 7.71 -1.80
CA ASN A 72 18.00 7.89 -3.23
C ASN A 72 19.19 7.00 -3.65
N ARG A 73 18.91 5.96 -4.44
CA ARG A 73 19.92 4.99 -4.89
C ARG A 73 20.72 5.46 -6.11
N SER A 74 20.17 6.38 -6.89
CA SER A 74 20.83 6.91 -8.10
C SER A 74 21.76 8.10 -7.82
N ASN A 75 21.53 8.84 -6.73
CA ASN A 75 22.37 9.99 -6.35
C ASN A 75 22.54 10.01 -4.83
N MET A 76 23.71 9.54 -4.36
CA MET A 76 24.04 9.46 -2.94
C MET A 76 24.14 10.83 -2.25
N PHE A 77 24.51 11.89 -2.96
CA PHE A 77 24.59 13.24 -2.39
C PHE A 77 23.23 13.77 -1.92
N LYS A 78 22.13 13.35 -2.55
CA LYS A 78 20.78 13.69 -2.12
C LYS A 78 20.39 13.08 -0.76
N ASN A 79 21.19 12.14 -0.26
CA ASN A 79 20.94 11.48 1.02
C ASN A 79 21.53 12.23 2.22
N ILE A 80 22.34 13.26 2.03
CA ILE A 80 22.98 14.06 3.12
C ILE A 80 21.93 14.63 4.08
N THR A 81 20.74 14.97 3.59
CA THR A 81 19.64 15.51 4.41
C THR A 81 18.79 14.43 5.09
N LEU A 82 18.99 13.14 4.78
CA LEU A 82 18.17 12.07 5.34
C LEU A 82 18.23 11.94 6.86
N PRO A 83 19.42 12.03 7.53
CA PRO A 83 19.49 11.97 8.99
C PRO A 83 18.64 13.06 9.65
N PHE A 84 18.72 14.30 9.16
CA PHE A 84 17.96 15.43 9.68
C PHE A 84 16.45 15.24 9.47
N LYS A 85 16.03 14.75 8.29
CA LYS A 85 14.64 14.41 8.01
C LYS A 85 14.14 13.29 8.92
N LEU A 86 14.97 12.30 9.19
CA LEU A 86 14.63 11.21 10.09
C LEU A 86 14.43 11.72 11.52
N ILE A 87 15.35 12.53 12.05
CA ILE A 87 15.22 13.15 13.38
C ILE A 87 13.95 13.99 13.45
N LYS A 88 13.71 14.87 12.46
CA LYS A 88 12.49 15.67 12.38
C LYS A 88 11.24 14.80 12.38
N SER A 89 11.25 13.69 11.65
CA SER A 89 10.11 12.77 11.61
C SER A 89 9.82 12.12 12.97
N PHE A 90 10.82 11.83 13.79
CA PHE A 90 10.61 11.32 15.14
C PHE A 90 9.96 12.35 16.07
N PHE A 91 10.30 13.63 15.98
CA PHE A 91 9.60 14.69 16.71
C PHE A 91 8.13 14.82 16.27
N GLN A 92 7.87 14.77 14.95
CA GLN A 92 6.52 14.79 14.41
C GLN A 92 5.71 13.57 14.89
N VAL A 93 6.29 12.37 14.86
CA VAL A 93 5.68 11.14 15.37
C VAL A 93 5.35 11.28 16.85
N ARG A 94 6.28 11.78 17.68
CA ARG A 94 6.02 12.03 19.11
C ARG A 94 4.81 12.94 19.32
N SER A 95 4.71 14.03 18.56
CA SER A 95 3.55 14.95 18.62
C SER A 95 2.24 14.23 18.25
N ILE A 96 2.24 13.44 17.17
CA ILE A 96 1.09 12.64 16.74
C ILE A 96 0.67 11.66 17.83
N PHE A 97 1.61 10.95 18.44
CA PHE A 97 1.31 9.97 19.50
C PHE A 97 0.75 10.64 20.76
N ASN A 98 1.26 11.81 21.14
CA ASN A 98 0.77 12.57 22.29
C ASN A 98 -0.69 13.03 22.09
N SER A 99 -1.04 13.44 20.89
CA SER A 99 -2.40 13.92 20.57
C SER A 99 -3.37 12.76 20.30
N PHE A 100 -2.95 11.76 19.54
CA PHE A 100 -3.83 10.66 19.12
C PHE A 100 -3.90 9.52 20.13
N LYS A 101 -2.85 9.24 20.92
CA LYS A 101 -2.75 8.19 21.95
C LYS A 101 -3.16 6.80 21.42
N PRO A 102 -2.45 6.24 20.44
CA PRO A 102 -2.82 4.96 19.83
C PRO A 102 -2.68 3.79 20.80
N ASN A 103 -3.59 2.79 20.71
CA ASN A 103 -3.49 1.51 21.42
C ASN A 103 -2.66 0.50 20.64
N ALA A 104 -2.59 0.66 19.30
CA ALA A 104 -1.82 -0.20 18.42
C ALA A 104 -1.35 0.57 17.18
N VAL A 105 -0.32 0.06 16.52
CA VAL A 105 0.20 0.61 15.27
C VAL A 105 0.33 -0.48 14.23
N PHE A 106 -0.19 -0.24 13.02
CA PHE A 106 -0.12 -1.15 11.90
C PHE A 106 0.76 -0.54 10.79
N GLY A 107 1.83 -1.21 10.41
CA GLY A 107 2.73 -0.80 9.34
C GLY A 107 2.52 -1.59 8.06
N VAL A 108 2.36 -0.90 6.93
CA VAL A 108 2.19 -1.54 5.61
C VAL A 108 3.44 -1.45 4.74
N GLY A 109 4.56 -1.01 5.31
CA GLY A 109 5.80 -0.81 4.57
C GLY A 109 5.96 0.61 4.03
N GLY A 110 7.02 0.80 3.25
CA GLY A 110 7.48 2.12 2.87
C GLY A 110 8.35 2.77 3.96
N TYR A 111 9.12 3.79 3.59
CA TYR A 111 10.07 4.43 4.50
C TYR A 111 9.38 5.27 5.59
N SER A 112 8.15 5.72 5.38
CA SER A 112 7.38 6.48 6.37
C SER A 112 6.87 5.62 7.53
N SER A 113 6.73 4.30 7.36
CA SER A 113 6.33 3.41 8.46
C SER A 113 7.43 3.26 9.52
N PHE A 114 8.71 3.38 9.13
CA PHE A 114 9.84 3.12 10.02
C PHE A 114 9.83 3.98 11.31
N PRO A 115 9.82 5.32 11.26
CA PRO A 115 9.84 6.13 12.48
C PRO A 115 8.60 5.91 13.35
N VAL A 116 7.45 5.64 12.75
CA VAL A 116 6.18 5.44 13.46
C VAL A 116 6.20 4.15 14.28
N LEU A 117 6.52 3.01 13.63
CA LEU A 117 6.58 1.72 14.30
C LEU A 117 7.74 1.68 15.31
N LYS A 118 8.90 2.26 14.97
CA LYS A 118 10.04 2.32 15.90
C LYS A 118 9.70 3.09 17.15
N PHE A 119 9.03 4.22 17.03
CA PHE A 119 8.56 5.00 18.18
C PHE A 119 7.54 4.21 19.01
N ALA A 120 6.55 3.56 18.37
CA ALA A 120 5.58 2.70 19.05
C ALA A 120 6.27 1.59 19.85
N GLN A 121 7.22 0.88 19.23
CA GLN A 121 8.01 -0.17 19.89
C GLN A 121 8.80 0.35 21.09
N SER A 122 9.38 1.55 21.02
CA SER A 122 10.09 2.17 22.14
C SER A 122 9.18 2.55 23.31
N LYS A 123 7.86 2.64 23.07
CA LYS A 123 6.84 2.94 24.07
C LYS A 123 6.07 1.69 24.53
N GLY A 124 6.46 0.50 24.09
CA GLY A 124 5.76 -0.73 24.42
C GLY A 124 4.36 -0.86 23.80
N ILE A 125 4.04 -0.01 22.80
CA ILE A 125 2.76 -0.08 22.09
C ILE A 125 2.83 -1.24 21.10
N PRO A 126 1.83 -2.14 21.06
CA PRO A 126 1.76 -3.25 20.12
C PRO A 126 1.90 -2.78 18.67
N THR A 127 2.79 -3.44 17.91
CA THR A 127 3.00 -3.14 16.49
C THR A 127 2.73 -4.36 15.65
N PHE A 128 2.06 -4.13 14.53
CA PHE A 128 1.72 -5.13 13.52
C PHE A 128 2.30 -4.69 12.19
N ILE A 129 2.78 -5.63 11.39
CA ILE A 129 3.38 -5.35 10.08
C ILE A 129 2.65 -6.17 9.02
N HIS A 130 2.36 -5.57 7.88
CA HIS A 130 2.00 -6.27 6.67
C HIS A 130 3.14 -6.17 5.65
N GLU A 131 3.59 -7.33 5.14
CA GLU A 131 4.55 -7.42 4.03
C GLU A 131 3.87 -8.00 2.80
N SER A 132 3.70 -7.17 1.79
CA SER A 132 2.98 -7.53 0.57
C SER A 132 3.83 -8.34 -0.42
N ASN A 133 5.15 -8.23 -0.32
CA ASN A 133 6.07 -8.78 -1.30
C ASN A 133 6.66 -10.12 -0.84
N ALA A 134 7.03 -10.95 -1.79
CA ALA A 134 7.78 -12.20 -1.53
C ALA A 134 9.23 -11.95 -1.07
N PHE A 135 9.71 -10.71 -1.19
CA PHE A 135 11.00 -10.27 -0.68
C PHE A 135 10.80 -9.08 0.26
N ALA A 136 11.07 -9.29 1.54
CA ALA A 136 10.77 -8.32 2.57
C ALA A 136 11.61 -7.03 2.45
N GLY A 137 10.95 -5.90 2.66
CA GLY A 137 11.62 -4.60 2.75
C GLY A 137 12.53 -4.52 3.97
N LYS A 138 13.73 -3.90 3.82
CA LYS A 138 14.72 -3.76 4.90
C LYS A 138 14.14 -3.16 6.19
N SER A 139 13.26 -2.17 6.08
CA SER A 139 12.58 -1.57 7.23
C SER A 139 11.70 -2.58 7.95
N ASN A 140 10.93 -3.39 7.21
CA ASN A 140 10.05 -4.41 7.79
C ASN A 140 10.86 -5.52 8.46
N ILE A 141 11.99 -5.96 7.85
CA ILE A 141 12.89 -6.95 8.47
C ILE A 141 13.38 -6.46 9.84
N TRP A 142 13.83 -5.22 9.92
CA TRP A 142 14.36 -4.66 11.16
C TRP A 142 13.26 -4.46 12.21
N LEU A 143 12.11 -3.93 11.83
CA LEU A 143 10.97 -3.71 12.71
C LEU A 143 10.29 -5.02 13.13
N GLY A 144 10.32 -6.05 12.29
CA GLY A 144 9.73 -7.34 12.51
C GLY A 144 10.26 -8.08 13.74
N LYS A 145 11.54 -7.82 14.09
CA LYS A 145 12.17 -8.40 15.30
C LYS A 145 11.37 -8.07 16.58
N ASN A 146 10.79 -6.87 16.65
CA ASN A 146 10.04 -6.38 17.82
C ASN A 146 8.52 -6.21 17.54
N ALA A 147 8.04 -6.63 16.36
CA ALA A 147 6.61 -6.61 16.07
C ALA A 147 5.86 -7.67 16.89
N THR A 148 4.59 -7.40 17.21
CA THR A 148 3.70 -8.34 17.87
C THR A 148 3.31 -9.48 16.94
N LYS A 149 2.90 -9.15 15.70
CA LYS A 149 2.64 -10.10 14.61
C LYS A 149 2.99 -9.49 13.26
N ILE A 150 3.26 -10.36 12.28
CA ILE A 150 3.64 -10.01 10.92
C ILE A 150 2.73 -10.77 9.98
N PHE A 151 1.88 -10.03 9.26
CA PHE A 151 1.00 -10.57 8.24
C PHE A 151 1.72 -10.56 6.90
N THR A 152 1.72 -11.66 6.18
CA THR A 152 2.47 -11.78 4.93
C THR A 152 1.55 -12.12 3.76
N GLY A 153 1.84 -11.53 2.60
CA GLY A 153 1.13 -11.79 1.35
C GLY A 153 1.46 -13.18 0.78
N THR A 154 2.60 -13.77 1.17
CA THR A 154 3.09 -15.04 0.64
C THR A 154 3.69 -15.91 1.74
N GLN A 155 3.84 -17.19 1.46
CA GLN A 155 4.59 -18.15 2.29
C GLN A 155 6.11 -17.95 2.14
N GLY A 156 6.91 -18.66 2.98
CA GLY A 156 8.38 -18.66 2.89
C GLY A 156 9.03 -17.37 3.38
N MET A 157 8.35 -16.64 4.29
CA MET A 157 8.84 -15.39 4.87
C MET A 157 9.65 -15.57 6.16
N ASP A 158 9.79 -16.81 6.64
CA ASP A 158 10.61 -17.23 7.78
C ASP A 158 12.11 -16.91 7.60
N LYS A 159 12.58 -16.85 6.37
CA LYS A 159 13.93 -16.36 6.03
C LYS A 159 14.18 -14.88 6.35
N PHE A 160 13.11 -14.10 6.58
CA PHE A 160 13.19 -12.67 6.87
C PHE A 160 12.70 -12.31 8.27
N PHE A 161 11.77 -13.10 8.82
CA PHE A 161 11.06 -12.78 10.05
C PHE A 161 11.03 -13.97 11.03
N PRO A 162 10.92 -13.72 12.35
CA PRO A 162 10.70 -14.78 13.33
C PRO A 162 9.42 -15.56 13.02
N ILE A 163 9.54 -16.88 12.91
CA ILE A 163 8.46 -17.78 12.45
C ILE A 163 7.23 -17.73 13.36
N ASP A 164 7.43 -17.59 14.67
CA ASP A 164 6.38 -17.50 15.69
C ASP A 164 5.51 -16.24 15.57
N LYS A 165 5.98 -15.24 14.81
CA LYS A 165 5.27 -13.96 14.56
C LYS A 165 4.55 -13.92 13.23
N ILE A 166 4.85 -14.81 12.30
CA ILE A 166 4.30 -14.80 10.94
C ILE A 166 2.87 -15.35 10.94
N ILE A 167 2.00 -14.66 10.21
CA ILE A 167 0.66 -15.13 9.84
C ILE A 167 0.50 -14.88 8.33
N VAL A 168 0.36 -15.95 7.56
CA VAL A 168 0.14 -15.84 6.11
C VAL A 168 -1.34 -15.54 5.87
N THR A 169 -1.64 -14.35 5.38
CA THR A 169 -3.02 -13.85 5.15
C THR A 169 -3.34 -13.58 3.70
N GLY A 170 -2.33 -13.55 2.84
CA GLY A 170 -2.47 -12.93 1.52
C GLY A 170 -2.44 -11.40 1.62
N ASN A 171 -2.56 -10.73 0.48
CA ASN A 171 -2.64 -9.28 0.42
C ASN A 171 -4.08 -8.80 0.63
N PRO A 172 -4.33 -7.84 1.54
CA PRO A 172 -5.66 -7.27 1.74
C PRO A 172 -6.21 -6.64 0.47
N VAL A 173 -7.45 -6.98 0.15
CA VAL A 173 -8.17 -6.45 -1.02
C VAL A 173 -9.36 -5.61 -0.54
N ARG A 174 -9.57 -4.46 -1.18
CA ARG A 174 -10.69 -3.59 -0.86
C ARG A 174 -12.02 -4.27 -1.18
N LYS A 175 -13.02 -4.11 -0.32
CA LYS A 175 -14.35 -4.74 -0.46
C LYS A 175 -15.00 -4.44 -1.82
N ASN A 176 -14.85 -3.23 -2.34
CA ASN A 176 -15.42 -2.81 -3.63
C ASN A 176 -14.90 -3.62 -4.83
N ILE A 177 -13.75 -4.29 -4.71
CA ILE A 177 -13.19 -5.13 -5.79
C ILE A 177 -13.80 -6.54 -5.72
N SER A 178 -14.02 -7.06 -4.51
CA SER A 178 -14.54 -8.41 -4.29
C SER A 178 -16.08 -8.49 -4.41
N SER A 179 -16.77 -7.35 -4.29
CA SER A 179 -18.24 -7.25 -4.36
C SER A 179 -18.72 -6.45 -5.57
N SER A 180 -18.10 -6.67 -6.74
CA SER A 180 -18.53 -5.99 -7.97
C SER A 180 -19.97 -6.37 -8.31
N ILE A 181 -20.80 -5.35 -8.55
CA ILE A 181 -22.18 -5.49 -9.02
C ILE A 181 -22.26 -5.58 -10.57
N TYR A 182 -21.13 -5.41 -11.25
CA TYR A 182 -21.09 -5.46 -12.72
C TYR A 182 -21.00 -6.90 -13.21
N THR A 183 -21.86 -7.25 -14.17
CA THR A 183 -21.69 -8.46 -14.97
C THR A 183 -20.60 -8.26 -16.01
N LYS A 184 -20.11 -9.37 -16.62
CA LYS A 184 -19.15 -9.31 -17.71
C LYS A 184 -19.65 -8.40 -18.85
N GLU A 185 -20.91 -8.58 -19.24
CA GLU A 185 -21.55 -7.88 -20.36
C GLU A 185 -21.65 -6.38 -20.09
N THR A 186 -22.10 -5.98 -18.90
CA THR A 186 -22.21 -4.56 -18.54
C THR A 186 -20.83 -3.90 -18.44
N ALA A 187 -19.83 -4.60 -17.92
CA ALA A 187 -18.46 -4.10 -17.86
C ALA A 187 -17.84 -3.95 -19.26
N MET A 188 -18.04 -4.92 -20.14
CA MET A 188 -17.54 -4.85 -21.51
C MET A 188 -18.16 -3.70 -22.30
N MET A 189 -19.48 -3.49 -22.17
CA MET A 189 -20.17 -2.35 -22.80
C MET A 189 -19.61 -1.01 -22.30
N GLN A 190 -19.30 -0.89 -21.01
CA GLN A 190 -18.73 0.33 -20.45
C GLN A 190 -17.34 0.67 -21.04
N PHE A 191 -16.57 -0.33 -21.45
CA PHE A 191 -15.27 -0.15 -22.13
C PHE A 191 -15.40 -0.11 -23.66
N GLY A 192 -16.61 -0.18 -24.23
CA GLY A 192 -16.82 -0.22 -25.68
C GLY A 192 -16.32 -1.52 -26.32
N LEU A 193 -16.33 -2.62 -25.59
CA LEU A 193 -15.84 -3.93 -26.02
C LEU A 193 -16.99 -4.82 -26.47
N LEU A 194 -16.70 -5.73 -27.39
CA LEU A 194 -17.64 -6.71 -27.93
C LEU A 194 -17.66 -7.96 -27.03
N PRO A 195 -18.84 -8.40 -26.52
CA PRO A 195 -18.95 -9.52 -25.56
C PRO A 195 -18.52 -10.88 -26.10
N ASP A 196 -18.61 -11.08 -27.40
CA ASP A 196 -18.30 -12.30 -28.15
C ASP A 196 -16.80 -12.46 -28.47
N LYS A 197 -16.01 -11.39 -28.32
CA LYS A 197 -14.57 -11.41 -28.54
C LYS A 197 -13.76 -11.67 -27.28
N GLN A 198 -12.63 -12.33 -27.44
CA GLN A 198 -11.66 -12.48 -26.35
C GLN A 198 -11.07 -11.11 -25.97
N THR A 199 -10.99 -10.85 -24.67
CA THR A 199 -10.42 -9.61 -24.15
C THR A 199 -9.28 -9.92 -23.20
N VAL A 200 -8.13 -9.26 -23.42
CA VAL A 200 -6.96 -9.35 -22.56
C VAL A 200 -6.80 -8.06 -21.78
N LEU A 201 -6.72 -8.16 -20.45
CA LEU A 201 -6.40 -7.05 -19.56
C LEU A 201 -4.89 -7.01 -19.29
N ILE A 202 -4.26 -5.89 -19.62
CA ILE A 202 -2.82 -5.66 -19.40
C ILE A 202 -2.65 -4.51 -18.41
N VAL A 203 -1.99 -4.77 -17.28
CA VAL A 203 -1.81 -3.80 -16.21
C VAL A 203 -0.34 -3.69 -15.83
N GLY A 204 0.26 -2.55 -16.09
CA GLY A 204 1.66 -2.23 -15.75
C GLY A 204 1.84 -1.61 -14.35
N GLY A 205 0.77 -1.51 -13.55
CA GLY A 205 0.75 -0.79 -12.27
C GLY A 205 0.59 0.73 -12.44
N SER A 206 0.55 1.47 -11.32
CA SER A 206 0.19 2.90 -11.31
C SER A 206 1.14 3.81 -12.11
N LEU A 207 2.40 3.43 -12.23
CA LEU A 207 3.42 4.17 -13.01
C LEU A 207 3.58 3.63 -14.44
N GLY A 208 2.99 2.47 -14.73
CA GLY A 208 3.26 1.70 -15.93
C GLY A 208 4.56 0.90 -15.87
N ALA A 209 4.70 -0.09 -16.73
CA ALA A 209 5.91 -0.89 -16.90
C ALA A 209 6.36 -0.80 -18.35
N ASN A 210 7.48 -0.11 -18.61
CA ASN A 210 7.98 0.11 -19.95
C ASN A 210 8.18 -1.19 -20.74
N SER A 211 8.78 -2.21 -20.10
CA SER A 211 9.02 -3.50 -20.72
C SER A 211 7.73 -4.19 -21.18
N ILE A 212 6.66 -4.11 -20.37
CA ILE A 212 5.36 -4.64 -20.75
C ILE A 212 4.77 -3.82 -21.89
N ASN A 213 4.77 -2.49 -21.73
CA ASN A 213 4.18 -1.58 -22.70
C ASN A 213 4.85 -1.69 -24.09
N ASP A 214 6.18 -1.77 -24.13
CA ASP A 214 6.93 -1.88 -25.40
C ASP A 214 6.64 -3.22 -26.10
N VAL A 215 6.54 -4.34 -25.36
CA VAL A 215 6.16 -5.63 -25.93
C VAL A 215 4.74 -5.60 -26.51
N ILE A 216 3.78 -5.04 -25.77
CA ILE A 216 2.40 -4.94 -26.28
C ILE A 216 2.33 -4.07 -27.52
N MET A 217 3.01 -2.90 -27.52
CA MET A 217 3.04 -2.01 -28.66
C MET A 217 3.58 -2.69 -29.93
N GLN A 218 4.65 -3.49 -29.80
CA GLN A 218 5.25 -4.23 -30.91
C GLN A 218 4.32 -5.32 -31.48
N ASN A 219 3.37 -5.80 -30.68
CA ASN A 219 2.48 -6.90 -31.05
C ASN A 219 1.02 -6.48 -31.29
N LEU A 220 0.69 -5.19 -31.31
CA LEU A 220 -0.70 -4.71 -31.52
C LEU A 220 -1.32 -5.28 -32.81
N LYS A 221 -0.56 -5.32 -33.92
CA LYS A 221 -1.02 -5.89 -35.19
C LYS A 221 -1.42 -7.37 -35.02
N HIS A 222 -0.63 -8.14 -34.31
CA HIS A 222 -0.89 -9.56 -34.06
C HIS A 222 -2.16 -9.79 -33.22
N PHE A 223 -2.38 -8.98 -32.18
CA PHE A 223 -3.64 -9.02 -31.43
C PHE A 223 -4.86 -8.72 -32.32
N ASN A 224 -4.74 -7.74 -33.20
CA ASN A 224 -5.80 -7.41 -34.13
C ASN A 224 -6.07 -8.54 -35.13
N GLU A 225 -5.03 -9.18 -35.68
CA GLU A 225 -5.15 -10.33 -36.62
C GLU A 225 -5.84 -11.53 -35.91
N LEU A 226 -5.61 -11.73 -34.62
CA LEU A 226 -6.27 -12.75 -33.82
C LEU A 226 -7.69 -12.35 -33.35
N GLY A 227 -8.16 -11.14 -33.66
CA GLY A 227 -9.46 -10.63 -33.20
C GLY A 227 -9.56 -10.39 -31.70
N ILE A 228 -8.43 -10.27 -31.00
CA ILE A 228 -8.36 -10.07 -29.54
C ILE A 228 -8.49 -8.59 -29.21
N GLN A 229 -9.38 -8.26 -28.28
CA GLN A 229 -9.55 -6.91 -27.73
C GLN A 229 -8.62 -6.70 -26.53
N LEU A 230 -8.13 -5.47 -26.35
CA LEU A 230 -7.23 -5.12 -25.26
C LEU A 230 -7.83 -4.05 -24.35
N ILE A 231 -7.74 -4.27 -23.03
CA ILE A 231 -7.79 -3.21 -22.03
C ILE A 231 -6.36 -3.02 -21.55
N TRP A 232 -5.75 -1.90 -21.91
CA TRP A 232 -4.32 -1.68 -21.67
C TRP A 232 -4.08 -0.46 -20.80
N GLN A 233 -3.64 -0.70 -19.57
CA GLN A 233 -3.24 0.34 -18.62
C GLN A 233 -1.74 0.61 -18.73
N THR A 234 -1.39 1.68 -19.45
CA THR A 234 0.00 2.06 -19.78
C THR A 234 0.72 2.83 -18.67
N GLY A 235 -0.02 3.39 -17.69
CA GLY A 235 0.50 4.30 -16.66
C GLY A 235 0.50 5.77 -17.08
N LYS A 236 0.28 6.68 -16.11
CA LYS A 236 0.08 8.12 -16.38
C LYS A 236 1.23 8.79 -17.16
N SER A 237 2.47 8.44 -16.84
CA SER A 237 3.67 9.06 -17.46
C SER A 237 3.95 8.60 -18.88
N GLN A 238 3.32 7.51 -19.32
CA GLN A 238 3.61 6.83 -20.58
C GLN A 238 2.44 6.86 -21.57
N SER A 239 1.25 7.29 -21.10
CA SER A 239 0.01 7.18 -21.88
C SER A 239 0.10 7.84 -23.27
N ALA A 240 0.70 9.03 -23.36
CA ALA A 240 0.81 9.76 -24.64
C ALA A 240 1.60 8.98 -25.70
N LYS A 241 2.70 8.31 -25.31
CA LYS A 241 3.53 7.50 -26.21
C LYS A 241 2.73 6.34 -26.84
N TYR A 242 1.95 5.64 -26.02
CA TYR A 242 1.28 4.40 -26.44
C TYR A 242 -0.12 4.63 -27.02
N LEU A 243 -0.83 5.70 -26.62
CA LEU A 243 -2.13 6.08 -27.19
C LEU A 243 -2.04 6.40 -28.68
N ASN A 244 -0.95 7.04 -29.13
CA ASN A 244 -0.74 7.36 -30.54
C ASN A 244 -0.46 6.12 -31.39
N ALA A 245 0.06 5.05 -30.81
CA ALA A 245 0.35 3.80 -31.51
C ALA A 245 -0.88 2.84 -31.56
N ALA A 246 -1.88 3.08 -30.71
CA ALA A 246 -3.10 2.26 -30.64
C ALA A 246 -4.25 2.80 -31.52
N LYS A 247 -4.06 3.93 -32.18
CA LYS A 247 -4.96 4.51 -33.20
C LYS A 247 -4.64 4.00 -34.59
#